data_083a77a68314e4f8baf7963e86fbe8c1
#
_entry.id   083a77a68314e4f8baf7963e86fbe8c1
#
_cell.length_a   1.000
_cell.length_b   1.000
_cell.length_c   1.000
_cell.angle_alpha   90.00
_cell.angle_beta   90.00
_cell.angle_gamma   90.00
#
_symmetry.space_group_name_H-M   'P 1'
#
loop_
_entity.id
_entity.type
_entity.pdbx_description
1 polymer ?
#
loop_
_entity_poly.entity_id
_entity_poly.type
_entity_poly.pdbx_seq_one_letter_code
_entity_poly.pdbx_strand_id
1 'polypeptide(L)'
;MAFCDSIKLEKGMYSVSGKGFTQVLEELDPSENYKGTPMENLDAYQRQLKRFGIKVNGPGCDKVEKFFSAPDSAVLFPEFISRAIKKGLEACDILPSITAAHTFIDGIDYRTISSATETYNESTMGGEGKLIRAVNVTTNDSLIKLQKYGRLFSSTYEALRFQNLDVVAIIFKQIGMDIAYEQLGNAVSTLLPGTSETDAVENASTLGTLTYADLLKLWAKLSPYQPNVMIANADTVKDILSLSNMQDAQAGLAFHGTGHLVTPLGAKLVVSDKVEAQKILGIDKNFALQMIQSGGVTVEYDKVIEKQLEKASVSMTVGFSKIFKGAVKVLNYKSTSQPGG
;
A
#
# COMPACT_ATOMS: atom_id res chain seq x y z
N MET A 1 -11.40 37.18 17.35
CA MET A 1 -11.59 35.79 17.80
C MET A 1 -11.30 34.90 16.59
N ALA A 2 -10.46 33.89 16.75
CA ALA A 2 -10.22 32.97 15.65
C ALA A 2 -11.50 32.14 15.42
N PHE A 3 -11.90 31.93 14.16
CA PHE A 3 -13.12 31.20 13.81
C PHE A 3 -13.13 29.78 14.42
N CYS A 4 -11.97 29.15 14.59
CA CYS A 4 -11.83 27.83 15.19
C CYS A 4 -12.39 27.73 16.62
N ASP A 5 -12.47 28.84 17.38
CA ASP A 5 -12.92 28.83 18.78
C ASP A 5 -14.44 28.67 18.93
N SER A 6 -15.21 28.98 17.88
CA SER A 6 -16.66 28.92 17.88
C SER A 6 -17.25 27.59 17.41
N ILE A 7 -16.43 26.67 16.88
CA ILE A 7 -16.90 25.41 16.32
C ILE A 7 -17.23 24.42 17.43
N LYS A 8 -18.46 23.92 17.42
CA LYS A 8 -18.87 22.81 18.29
C LYS A 8 -18.49 21.48 17.63
N LEU A 9 -17.68 20.69 18.33
CA LEU A 9 -17.26 19.38 17.83
C LEU A 9 -18.27 18.32 18.25
N GLU A 10 -18.77 17.58 17.26
CA GLU A 10 -19.76 16.52 17.49
C GLU A 10 -19.31 15.21 16.83
N LYS A 11 -19.62 14.08 17.47
CA LYS A 11 -19.34 12.73 16.93
C LYS A 11 -20.00 12.49 15.55
N GLY A 12 -21.11 13.14 15.27
CA GLY A 12 -21.82 13.08 13.99
C GLY A 12 -20.97 13.51 12.79
N MET A 13 -19.92 14.31 12.99
CA MET A 13 -19.00 14.74 11.93
C MET A 13 -18.22 13.57 11.28
N TYR A 14 -18.08 12.44 11.98
CA TYR A 14 -17.48 11.21 11.43
C TYR A 14 -18.43 10.42 10.52
N SER A 15 -19.73 10.69 10.59
CA SER A 15 -20.76 9.94 9.88
C SER A 15 -21.25 10.62 8.60
N VAL A 16 -20.60 11.69 8.18
CA VAL A 16 -20.92 12.39 6.93
C VAL A 16 -20.49 11.55 5.74
N SER A 17 -21.45 11.13 4.93
CA SER A 17 -21.18 10.27 3.78
C SER A 17 -20.20 10.90 2.79
N GLY A 18 -19.18 10.15 2.41
CA GLY A 18 -18.16 10.56 1.42
C GLY A 18 -17.12 11.56 1.91
N LYS A 19 -17.14 11.97 3.18
CA LYS A 19 -16.20 12.94 3.74
C LYS A 19 -15.50 12.43 4.98
N GLY A 20 -14.20 12.68 5.08
CA GLY A 20 -13.45 12.45 6.31
C GLY A 20 -13.68 13.60 7.32
N PHE A 21 -13.45 13.31 8.62
CA PHE A 21 -13.61 14.28 9.70
C PHE A 21 -12.88 15.61 9.45
N THR A 22 -11.63 15.53 8.98
CA THR A 22 -10.86 16.74 8.65
C THR A 22 -11.50 17.55 7.51
N GLN A 23 -12.09 16.90 6.51
CA GLN A 23 -12.77 17.61 5.41
C GLN A 23 -14.00 18.34 5.91
N VAL A 24 -14.79 17.72 6.80
CA VAL A 24 -15.93 18.37 7.44
C VAL A 24 -15.49 19.57 8.27
N LEU A 25 -14.37 19.45 9.00
CA LEU A 25 -13.81 20.57 9.74
C LEU A 25 -13.29 21.69 8.84
N GLU A 26 -12.66 21.37 7.70
CA GLU A 26 -12.19 22.36 6.72
C GLU A 26 -13.35 23.13 6.06
N GLU A 27 -14.52 22.50 5.88
CA GLU A 27 -15.71 23.18 5.38
C GLU A 27 -16.28 24.19 6.42
N LEU A 28 -16.17 23.86 7.70
CA LEU A 28 -16.62 24.73 8.80
C LEU A 28 -15.61 25.82 9.14
N ASP A 29 -14.32 25.53 8.93
CA ASP A 29 -13.19 26.40 9.25
C ASP A 29 -12.14 26.35 8.13
N PRO A 30 -12.38 27.00 6.99
CA PRO A 30 -11.49 26.93 5.85
C PRO A 30 -10.11 27.49 6.15
N SER A 31 -9.06 26.74 5.77
CA SER A 31 -7.66 27.15 5.95
C SER A 31 -7.31 28.45 5.22
N GLU A 32 -8.08 28.83 4.20
CA GLU A 32 -7.92 30.09 3.47
C GLU A 32 -8.08 31.32 4.35
N ASN A 33 -8.90 31.24 5.42
CA ASN A 33 -9.16 32.33 6.35
C ASN A 33 -7.96 32.67 7.25
N TYR A 34 -6.92 31.82 7.24
CA TYR A 34 -5.75 31.95 8.12
C TYR A 34 -4.48 32.37 7.39
N LYS A 35 -4.55 32.75 6.11
CA LYS A 35 -3.42 33.29 5.35
C LYS A 35 -2.83 34.52 6.02
N GLY A 36 -1.52 34.56 6.19
CA GLY A 36 -0.81 35.64 6.88
C GLY A 36 -0.91 35.61 8.43
N THR A 37 -1.48 34.55 9.00
CA THR A 37 -1.55 34.37 10.46
C THR A 37 -0.59 33.28 10.94
N PRO A 38 -0.26 33.19 12.26
CA PRO A 38 0.53 32.09 12.82
C PRO A 38 -0.11 30.70 12.71
N MET A 39 -1.32 30.62 12.14
CA MET A 39 -2.09 29.39 11.93
C MET A 39 -2.16 28.96 10.46
N GLU A 40 -1.53 29.69 9.54
CA GLU A 40 -1.59 29.46 8.10
C GLU A 40 -1.18 28.03 7.70
N ASN A 41 -0.16 27.49 8.36
CA ASN A 41 0.36 26.14 8.05
C ASN A 41 -0.34 25.02 8.83
N LEU A 42 -1.43 25.31 9.54
CA LEU A 42 -2.19 24.34 10.30
C LEU A 42 -3.49 24.00 9.57
N ASP A 43 -3.79 22.71 9.46
CA ASP A 43 -5.11 22.27 9.00
C ASP A 43 -6.17 22.47 10.11
N ALA A 44 -7.45 22.32 9.75
CA ALA A 44 -8.57 22.53 10.67
C ALA A 44 -8.47 21.67 11.93
N TYR A 45 -8.03 20.42 11.81
CA TYR A 45 -7.79 19.53 12.94
C TYR A 45 -6.67 20.04 13.86
N GLN A 46 -5.56 20.46 13.29
CA GLN A 46 -4.42 20.99 14.06
C GLN A 46 -4.77 22.30 14.76
N ARG A 47 -5.62 23.15 14.15
CA ARG A 47 -6.15 24.35 14.80
C ARG A 47 -6.99 23.99 16.02
N GLN A 48 -7.85 22.96 15.93
CA GLN A 48 -8.60 22.47 17.08
C GLN A 48 -7.69 21.90 18.19
N LEU A 49 -6.65 21.16 17.85
CA LEU A 49 -5.65 20.72 18.84
C LEU A 49 -5.01 21.91 19.56
N LYS A 50 -4.67 22.97 18.79
CA LYS A 50 -4.10 24.20 19.37
C LYS A 50 -5.09 24.93 20.28
N ARG A 51 -6.38 24.98 19.87
CA ARG A 51 -7.47 25.54 20.69
C ARG A 51 -7.55 24.88 22.07
N PHE A 52 -7.49 23.55 22.13
CA PHE A 52 -7.52 22.79 23.39
C PHE A 52 -6.13 22.66 24.04
N GLY A 53 -5.10 23.27 23.48
CA GLY A 53 -3.73 23.22 23.99
C GLY A 53 -3.15 21.81 23.99
N ILE A 54 -3.58 20.91 23.08
CA ILE A 54 -3.12 19.52 23.00
C ILE A 54 -1.88 19.45 22.10
N LYS A 55 -0.77 19.02 22.67
CA LYS A 55 0.50 18.82 21.97
C LYS A 55 0.74 17.34 21.73
N VAL A 56 0.64 16.91 20.49
CA VAL A 56 0.68 15.47 20.11
C VAL A 56 2.09 14.92 19.87
N ASN A 57 3.11 15.76 19.70
CA ASN A 57 4.49 15.34 19.38
C ASN A 57 5.54 16.31 19.91
N GLY A 58 6.77 15.81 20.05
CA GLY A 58 7.96 16.58 20.43
C GLY A 58 8.12 16.81 21.93
N PRO A 59 9.14 17.57 22.32
CA PRO A 59 9.41 17.82 23.73
C PRO A 59 8.21 18.46 24.43
N GLY A 60 7.76 17.88 25.55
CA GLY A 60 6.56 18.30 26.27
C GLY A 60 5.25 17.84 25.61
N CYS A 61 5.27 16.68 24.91
CA CYS A 61 4.08 16.00 24.42
C CYS A 61 3.12 15.70 25.58
N ASP A 62 1.83 15.91 25.35
CA ASP A 62 0.79 15.68 26.34
C ASP A 62 0.45 14.19 26.49
N LYS A 63 -0.24 13.86 27.57
CA LYS A 63 -0.83 12.54 27.79
C LYS A 63 -2.17 12.41 27.08
N VAL A 64 -2.57 11.16 26.79
CA VAL A 64 -3.86 10.85 26.17
C VAL A 64 -5.04 11.40 26.96
N GLU A 65 -4.94 11.46 28.28
CA GLU A 65 -5.95 12.02 29.20
C GLU A 65 -6.40 13.43 28.80
N LYS A 66 -5.50 14.22 28.20
CA LYS A 66 -5.81 15.59 27.81
C LYS A 66 -6.90 15.69 26.72
N PHE A 67 -7.05 14.70 25.87
CA PHE A 67 -8.17 14.62 24.93
C PHE A 67 -9.51 14.49 25.65
N PHE A 68 -9.52 13.89 26.84
CA PHE A 68 -10.75 13.61 27.59
C PHE A 68 -11.03 14.67 28.69
N SER A 69 -10.28 15.77 28.73
CA SER A 69 -10.49 16.86 29.66
C SER A 69 -11.78 17.67 29.41
N ALA A 70 -12.25 17.68 28.15
CA ALA A 70 -13.51 18.28 27.77
C ALA A 70 -14.27 17.36 26.79
N PRO A 71 -15.62 17.40 26.75
CA PRO A 71 -16.40 16.60 25.81
C PRO A 71 -16.03 16.87 24.35
N ASP A 72 -15.81 18.13 23.99
CA ASP A 72 -15.46 18.55 22.63
C ASP A 72 -14.07 18.06 22.22
N SER A 73 -13.08 18.12 23.12
CA SER A 73 -11.73 17.64 22.82
C SER A 73 -11.67 16.11 22.64
N ALA A 74 -12.57 15.36 23.29
CA ALA A 74 -12.66 13.91 23.14
C ALA A 74 -13.04 13.49 21.72
N VAL A 75 -13.76 14.33 21.00
CA VAL A 75 -14.14 14.08 19.58
C VAL A 75 -12.91 14.08 18.66
N LEU A 76 -11.81 14.71 19.05
CA LEU A 76 -10.57 14.76 18.25
C LEU A 76 -9.73 13.47 18.34
N PHE A 77 -9.95 12.63 19.35
CA PHE A 77 -9.12 11.46 19.58
C PHE A 77 -9.19 10.38 18.47
N PRO A 78 -10.36 10.02 17.91
CA PRO A 78 -10.40 9.09 16.78
C PRO A 78 -9.65 9.59 15.53
N GLU A 79 -9.66 10.90 15.27
CA GLU A 79 -8.88 11.47 14.17
C GLU A 79 -7.37 11.40 14.42
N PHE A 80 -6.93 11.58 15.68
CA PHE A 80 -5.53 11.34 16.07
C PHE A 80 -5.10 9.91 15.74
N ILE A 81 -5.93 8.91 16.07
CA ILE A 81 -5.70 7.50 15.74
C ILE A 81 -5.62 7.32 14.22
N SER A 82 -6.61 7.84 13.48
CA SER A 82 -6.69 7.75 12.02
C SER A 82 -5.43 8.28 11.34
N ARG A 83 -4.96 9.45 11.77
CA ARG A 83 -3.75 10.08 11.23
C ARG A 83 -2.47 9.31 11.55
N ALA A 84 -2.35 8.78 12.76
CA ALA A 84 -1.20 7.97 13.15
C ALA A 84 -1.12 6.69 12.31
N ILE A 85 -2.25 6.04 12.07
CA ILE A 85 -2.35 4.82 11.25
C ILE A 85 -2.06 5.14 9.77
N LYS A 86 -2.63 6.21 9.22
CA LYS A 86 -2.34 6.65 7.84
C LYS A 86 -0.84 6.89 7.64
N LYS A 87 -0.18 7.54 8.59
CA LYS A 87 1.29 7.70 8.56
C LYS A 87 2.03 6.36 8.58
N GLY A 88 1.49 5.36 9.27
CA GLY A 88 2.03 4.00 9.27
C GLY A 88 1.87 3.30 7.91
N LEU A 89 0.68 3.38 7.34
CA LEU A 89 0.40 2.89 5.99
C LEU A 89 1.36 3.51 4.96
N GLU A 90 1.46 4.85 4.95
CA GLU A 90 2.31 5.60 4.02
C GLU A 90 3.80 5.29 4.19
N ALA A 91 4.26 5.05 5.43
CA ALA A 91 5.67 4.77 5.70
C ALA A 91 6.17 3.45 5.10
N CYS A 92 5.27 2.47 4.90
CA CYS A 92 5.56 1.15 4.34
C CYS A 92 4.82 0.90 3.02
N ASP A 93 4.29 1.96 2.39
CA ASP A 93 3.52 1.84 1.16
C ASP A 93 4.43 1.53 -0.03
N ILE A 94 4.59 0.23 -0.28
CA ILE A 94 5.30 -0.29 -1.46
C ILE A 94 4.32 -0.45 -2.64
N LEU A 95 3.01 -0.50 -2.37
CA LEU A 95 1.98 -0.75 -3.38
C LEU A 95 2.06 0.20 -4.59
N PRO A 96 2.27 1.53 -4.46
CA PRO A 96 2.42 2.41 -5.61
C PRO A 96 3.62 2.08 -6.49
N SER A 97 4.61 1.38 -5.95
CA SER A 97 5.77 0.96 -6.76
C SER A 97 5.55 -0.32 -7.55
N ILE A 98 4.48 -1.06 -7.29
CA ILE A 98 4.14 -2.32 -7.97
C ILE A 98 2.79 -2.30 -8.69
N THR A 99 1.97 -1.28 -8.47
CA THR A 99 0.65 -1.12 -9.10
C THR A 99 0.71 -0.21 -10.31
N ALA A 100 0.00 -0.59 -11.37
CA ALA A 100 -0.16 0.20 -12.60
C ALA A 100 -1.29 1.22 -12.46
N ALA A 101 -2.36 0.84 -11.78
CA ALA A 101 -3.55 1.68 -11.61
C ALA A 101 -4.14 1.51 -10.22
N HIS A 102 -4.68 2.61 -9.69
CA HIS A 102 -5.44 2.64 -8.46
C HIS A 102 -6.84 3.13 -8.76
N THR A 103 -7.85 2.29 -8.52
CA THR A 103 -9.25 2.58 -8.83
C THR A 103 -10.05 2.64 -7.53
N PHE A 104 -10.79 3.73 -7.35
CA PHE A 104 -11.74 3.87 -6.24
C PHE A 104 -13.13 3.47 -6.70
N ILE A 105 -13.84 2.71 -5.87
CA ILE A 105 -15.21 2.26 -6.15
C ILE A 105 -16.10 2.45 -4.91
N ASP A 106 -17.39 2.61 -5.17
CA ASP A 106 -18.43 2.57 -4.15
C ASP A 106 -19.08 1.18 -4.16
N GLY A 107 -18.52 0.24 -3.40
CA GLY A 107 -19.02 -1.13 -3.34
C GLY A 107 -17.93 -2.14 -2.99
N ILE A 108 -18.30 -3.42 -3.00
CA ILE A 108 -17.41 -4.53 -2.64
C ILE A 108 -17.04 -5.43 -3.81
N ASP A 109 -17.68 -5.23 -4.96
CA ASP A 109 -17.53 -6.05 -6.15
C ASP A 109 -17.06 -5.22 -7.34
N TYR A 110 -16.04 -5.67 -8.03
CA TYR A 110 -15.49 -5.02 -9.20
C TYR A 110 -15.18 -6.02 -10.31
N ARG A 111 -15.44 -5.61 -11.57
CA ARG A 111 -15.05 -6.38 -12.75
C ARG A 111 -14.00 -5.60 -13.53
N THR A 112 -12.86 -6.22 -13.78
CA THR A 112 -11.81 -5.62 -14.59
C THR A 112 -12.12 -5.71 -16.07
N ILE A 113 -11.46 -4.85 -16.83
CA ILE A 113 -11.48 -4.89 -18.29
C ILE A 113 -10.35 -5.81 -18.76
N SER A 114 -10.64 -6.75 -19.63
CA SER A 114 -9.63 -7.52 -20.37
C SER A 114 -9.58 -7.05 -21.81
N SER A 115 -8.38 -6.83 -22.32
CA SER A 115 -8.17 -6.73 -23.76
C SER A 115 -7.74 -8.10 -24.25
N ALA A 116 -8.44 -8.67 -25.21
CA ALA A 116 -7.94 -9.81 -25.93
C ALA A 116 -6.72 -9.33 -26.73
N THR A 117 -5.53 -9.65 -26.24
CA THR A 117 -4.30 -9.49 -27.01
C THR A 117 -4.31 -10.57 -28.08
N GLU A 118 -4.85 -10.26 -29.22
CA GLU A 118 -4.58 -11.11 -30.37
C GLU A 118 -3.07 -11.13 -30.59
N THR A 119 -2.54 -12.31 -30.69
CA THR A 119 -1.13 -12.59 -31.01
C THR A 119 -0.67 -11.62 -32.10
N TYR A 120 0.39 -10.88 -31.83
CA TYR A 120 1.08 -10.10 -32.84
C TYR A 120 1.64 -11.06 -33.92
N ASN A 121 0.79 -11.51 -34.78
CA ASN A 121 1.25 -12.06 -36.03
C ASN A 121 1.62 -10.87 -36.90
N GLU A 122 2.89 -10.81 -37.30
CA GLU A 122 3.40 -9.90 -38.32
C GLU A 122 2.44 -9.88 -39.50
N SER A 123 1.60 -8.93 -39.56
CA SER A 123 0.77 -8.73 -40.72
C SER A 123 0.60 -7.25 -40.95
N THR A 124 1.50 -6.79 -41.75
CA THR A 124 1.25 -5.79 -42.74
C THR A 124 0.50 -4.56 -42.27
N MET A 125 1.25 -3.47 -42.07
CA MET A 125 0.72 -2.15 -42.33
C MET A 125 -0.03 -2.26 -43.68
N GLY A 126 -1.36 -2.19 -43.64
CA GLY A 126 -2.17 -2.19 -44.81
C GLY A 126 -1.90 -0.93 -45.60
N GLY A 127 -1.71 -1.08 -46.92
CA GLY A 127 -1.73 0.07 -47.81
C GLY A 127 -3.06 0.82 -47.73
N GLU A 128 -3.14 1.98 -48.34
CA GLU A 128 -4.36 2.80 -48.42
C GLU A 128 -5.63 1.95 -48.66
N GLY A 129 -6.64 2.12 -47.80
CA GLY A 129 -7.93 1.44 -47.90
C GLY A 129 -8.02 0.06 -47.24
N LYS A 130 -7.00 -0.43 -46.53
CA LYS A 130 -7.10 -1.67 -45.74
C LYS A 130 -7.66 -1.43 -44.36
N LEU A 131 -8.49 -2.38 -43.87
CA LEU A 131 -9.07 -2.35 -42.51
C LEU A 131 -7.98 -2.29 -41.43
N ILE A 132 -8.08 -1.30 -40.57
CA ILE A 132 -7.28 -1.23 -39.34
C ILE A 132 -7.83 -2.29 -38.39
N ARG A 133 -6.96 -3.06 -37.74
CA ARG A 133 -7.35 -4.09 -36.76
C ARG A 133 -7.99 -3.43 -35.55
N ALA A 134 -9.16 -3.90 -35.15
CA ALA A 134 -9.84 -3.49 -33.93
C ALA A 134 -9.30 -4.31 -32.74
N VAL A 135 -9.01 -3.61 -31.65
CA VAL A 135 -8.76 -4.24 -30.34
C VAL A 135 -10.09 -4.32 -29.61
N ASN A 136 -10.56 -5.51 -29.35
CA ASN A 136 -11.80 -5.72 -28.61
C ASN A 136 -11.47 -5.67 -27.10
N VAL A 137 -12.04 -4.69 -26.43
CA VAL A 137 -12.00 -4.58 -24.97
C VAL A 137 -13.28 -5.16 -24.41
N THR A 138 -13.17 -6.20 -23.60
CA THR A 138 -14.31 -6.87 -22.96
C THR A 138 -14.18 -6.78 -21.44
N THR A 139 -15.31 -6.78 -20.76
CA THR A 139 -15.33 -6.89 -19.30
C THR A 139 -15.00 -8.34 -18.92
N ASN A 140 -14.12 -8.52 -17.97
CA ASN A 140 -13.77 -9.86 -17.48
C ASN A 140 -14.98 -10.45 -16.72
N ASP A 141 -15.29 -11.73 -16.97
CA ASP A 141 -16.41 -12.42 -16.31
C ASP A 141 -16.12 -12.71 -14.83
N SER A 142 -14.84 -12.76 -14.45
CA SER A 142 -14.46 -13.00 -13.07
C SER A 142 -14.63 -11.75 -12.19
N LEU A 143 -15.43 -11.91 -11.14
CA LEU A 143 -15.66 -10.90 -10.12
C LEU A 143 -14.47 -10.83 -9.16
N ILE A 144 -13.91 -9.65 -8.97
CA ILE A 144 -12.88 -9.41 -7.96
C ILE A 144 -13.58 -9.08 -6.66
N LYS A 145 -13.42 -9.96 -5.67
CA LYS A 145 -13.91 -9.71 -4.31
C LYS A 145 -12.87 -8.88 -3.55
N LEU A 146 -13.31 -7.71 -3.07
CA LEU A 146 -12.51 -6.90 -2.20
C LEU A 146 -12.44 -7.54 -0.80
N GLN A 147 -11.27 -7.49 -0.18
CA GLN A 147 -11.04 -8.00 1.16
C GLN A 147 -10.95 -6.83 2.15
N LYS A 148 -11.53 -7.04 3.33
CA LYS A 148 -11.45 -6.07 4.43
C LYS A 148 -10.20 -6.37 5.27
N TYR A 149 -9.29 -5.42 5.31
CA TYR A 149 -8.12 -5.42 6.18
C TYR A 149 -8.43 -4.58 7.40
N GLY A 150 -8.13 -5.09 8.57
CA GLY A 150 -8.40 -4.31 9.77
C GLY A 150 -7.73 -4.86 11.01
N ARG A 151 -7.63 -3.99 12.01
CA ARG A 151 -7.11 -4.32 13.34
C ARG A 151 -8.03 -3.72 14.40
N LEU A 152 -8.20 -4.46 15.47
CA LEU A 152 -8.89 -3.99 16.66
C LEU A 152 -7.82 -3.70 17.74
N PHE A 153 -7.75 -2.45 18.16
CA PHE A 153 -7.00 -2.02 19.32
C PHE A 153 -7.92 -2.04 20.54
N SER A 154 -7.46 -2.61 21.65
CA SER A 154 -8.17 -2.59 22.93
C SER A 154 -7.20 -2.30 24.06
N SER A 155 -7.53 -1.34 24.89
CA SER A 155 -6.71 -0.95 26.04
C SER A 155 -7.58 -0.61 27.24
N THR A 156 -7.06 -0.81 28.45
CA THR A 156 -7.72 -0.31 29.66
C THR A 156 -7.62 1.21 29.74
N TYR A 157 -8.54 1.85 30.42
CA TYR A 157 -8.53 3.29 30.63
C TYR A 157 -7.22 3.77 31.26
N GLU A 158 -6.73 3.03 32.23
CA GLU A 158 -5.49 3.35 32.95
C GLU A 158 -4.26 3.23 32.07
N ALA A 159 -4.16 2.13 31.32
CA ALA A 159 -3.01 1.88 30.45
C ALA A 159 -2.89 2.92 29.32
N LEU A 160 -4.02 3.41 28.79
CA LEU A 160 -4.01 4.34 27.67
C LEU A 160 -3.89 5.79 28.14
N ARG A 161 -4.69 6.23 29.13
CA ARG A 161 -4.81 7.65 29.49
C ARG A 161 -3.55 8.28 30.03
N PHE A 162 -2.75 7.50 30.76
CA PHE A 162 -1.51 8.00 31.38
C PHE A 162 -0.29 7.98 30.44
N GLN A 163 -0.43 7.39 29.24
CA GLN A 163 0.63 7.35 28.25
C GLN A 163 0.78 8.68 27.51
N ASN A 164 1.99 8.97 27.08
CA ASN A 164 2.28 10.11 26.23
C ASN A 164 1.75 9.86 24.81
N LEU A 165 1.23 10.89 24.17
CA LEU A 165 0.63 10.80 22.82
C LEU A 165 1.62 10.37 21.75
N ASP A 166 2.90 10.72 21.88
CA ASP A 166 3.94 10.31 20.94
C ASP A 166 4.18 8.78 20.97
N VAL A 167 4.19 8.15 22.16
CA VAL A 167 4.34 6.71 22.32
C VAL A 167 3.12 5.98 21.74
N VAL A 168 1.92 6.48 22.03
CA VAL A 168 0.66 5.93 21.51
C VAL A 168 0.59 6.07 20.00
N ALA A 169 1.08 7.17 19.43
CA ALA A 169 1.17 7.36 17.98
C ALA A 169 2.10 6.33 17.31
N ILE A 170 3.18 5.90 17.97
CA ILE A 170 4.08 4.85 17.47
C ILE A 170 3.33 3.52 17.38
N ILE A 171 2.53 3.16 18.40
CA ILE A 171 1.73 1.93 18.40
C ILE A 171 0.72 1.94 17.24
N PHE A 172 0.00 3.05 17.04
CA PHE A 172 -0.94 3.16 15.92
C PHE A 172 -0.24 3.19 14.56
N LYS A 173 0.95 3.79 14.49
CA LYS A 173 1.78 3.71 13.29
C LYS A 173 2.16 2.27 12.96
N GLN A 174 2.53 1.46 13.97
CA GLN A 174 2.83 0.05 13.78
C GLN A 174 1.62 -0.73 13.23
N ILE A 175 0.41 -0.45 13.74
CA ILE A 175 -0.83 -1.05 13.22
C ILE A 175 -1.02 -0.71 11.74
N GLY A 176 -0.74 0.54 11.33
CA GLY A 176 -0.79 0.95 9.93
C GLY A 176 0.21 0.19 9.06
N MET A 177 1.44 0.01 9.55
CA MET A 177 2.47 -0.78 8.87
C MET A 177 2.05 -2.24 8.69
N ASP A 178 1.47 -2.86 9.72
CA ASP A 178 1.01 -4.26 9.66
C ASP A 178 -0.09 -4.44 8.60
N ILE A 179 -1.02 -3.48 8.48
CA ILE A 179 -2.05 -3.48 7.43
C ILE A 179 -1.41 -3.35 6.04
N ALA A 180 -0.41 -2.46 5.88
CA ALA A 180 0.30 -2.29 4.61
C ALA A 180 1.03 -3.58 4.18
N TYR A 181 1.68 -4.27 5.11
CA TYR A 181 2.33 -5.55 4.84
C TYR A 181 1.34 -6.66 4.46
N GLU A 182 0.17 -6.73 5.08
CA GLU A 182 -0.88 -7.67 4.65
C GLU A 182 -1.38 -7.39 3.24
N GLN A 183 -1.62 -6.13 2.92
CA GLN A 183 -2.03 -5.72 1.57
C GLN A 183 -0.96 -6.08 0.54
N LEU A 184 0.32 -5.77 0.84
CA LEU A 184 1.44 -6.17 -0.01
C LEU A 184 1.47 -7.70 -0.21
N GLY A 185 1.27 -8.47 0.86
CA GLY A 185 1.21 -9.92 0.78
C GLY A 185 0.14 -10.43 -0.17
N ASN A 186 -1.05 -9.86 -0.14
CA ASN A 186 -2.14 -10.22 -1.05
C ASN A 186 -1.92 -9.73 -2.48
N ALA A 187 -1.32 -8.55 -2.67
CA ALA A 187 -0.90 -8.06 -3.98
C ALA A 187 0.10 -9.03 -4.63
N VAL A 188 1.12 -9.46 -3.89
CA VAL A 188 2.12 -10.43 -4.35
C VAL A 188 1.49 -11.79 -4.63
N SER A 189 0.59 -12.27 -3.77
CA SER A 189 -0.14 -13.54 -4.00
C SER A 189 -1.01 -13.49 -5.26
N THR A 190 -1.58 -12.33 -5.58
CA THR A 190 -2.32 -12.13 -6.84
C THR A 190 -1.41 -12.16 -8.06
N LEU A 191 -0.17 -11.68 -7.94
CA LEU A 191 0.82 -11.70 -9.02
C LEU A 191 1.43 -13.08 -9.23
N LEU A 192 1.55 -13.91 -8.19
CA LEU A 192 2.05 -15.27 -8.30
C LEU A 192 1.11 -16.13 -9.17
N PRO A 193 1.63 -17.18 -9.85
CA PRO A 193 0.79 -18.09 -10.61
C PRO A 193 -0.21 -18.78 -9.68
N GLY A 194 -1.49 -18.71 -10.06
CA GLY A 194 -2.56 -19.42 -9.37
C GLY A 194 -2.50 -20.93 -9.65
N THR A 195 -3.34 -21.69 -8.95
CA THR A 195 -3.51 -23.14 -9.14
C THR A 195 -4.25 -23.50 -10.43
N SER A 196 -4.83 -22.52 -11.13
CA SER A 196 -5.54 -22.70 -12.41
C SER A 196 -4.57 -22.61 -13.58
N GLU A 197 -4.60 -23.59 -14.47
CA GLU A 197 -3.77 -23.63 -15.70
C GLU A 197 -3.95 -22.38 -16.58
N THR A 198 -5.13 -21.79 -16.57
CA THR A 198 -5.44 -20.58 -17.35
C THR A 198 -4.74 -19.32 -16.82
N ASP A 199 -4.32 -19.32 -15.55
CA ASP A 199 -3.62 -18.22 -14.90
C ASP A 199 -2.13 -18.49 -14.68
N ALA A 200 -1.61 -19.64 -15.20
CA ALA A 200 -0.21 -19.99 -15.06
C ALA A 200 0.68 -18.96 -15.78
N VAL A 201 1.56 -18.34 -15.00
CA VAL A 201 2.64 -17.50 -15.52
C VAL A 201 3.79 -18.44 -15.90
N GLU A 202 4.36 -18.27 -17.10
CA GLU A 202 5.54 -19.03 -17.48
C GLU A 202 6.69 -18.80 -16.49
N ASN A 203 7.26 -19.89 -16.02
CA ASN A 203 8.40 -19.85 -15.12
C ASN A 203 9.71 -19.96 -15.89
N ALA A 204 10.62 -19.02 -15.66
CA ALA A 204 12.01 -19.25 -15.99
C ALA A 204 12.61 -20.10 -14.89
N SER A 205 12.90 -21.37 -15.13
CA SER A 205 13.51 -22.23 -14.12
C SER A 205 14.98 -22.46 -14.43
N THR A 206 15.81 -22.29 -13.43
CA THR A 206 17.22 -22.67 -13.40
C THR A 206 17.47 -23.60 -12.23
N LEU A 207 18.27 -24.62 -12.46
CA LEU A 207 18.64 -25.57 -11.40
C LEU A 207 20.01 -25.15 -10.84
N GLY A 208 20.07 -24.88 -9.52
CA GLY A 208 21.32 -24.61 -8.81
C GLY A 208 21.40 -23.27 -8.11
N THR A 209 22.59 -22.70 -8.00
CA THR A 209 22.83 -21.37 -7.41
C THR A 209 22.43 -20.29 -8.38
N LEU A 210 21.88 -19.18 -7.84
CA LEU A 210 21.52 -18.00 -8.65
C LEU A 210 22.75 -17.43 -9.37
N THR A 211 22.60 -17.16 -10.66
CA THR A 211 23.62 -16.51 -11.47
C THR A 211 23.06 -15.23 -12.10
N TYR A 212 23.94 -14.32 -12.49
CA TYR A 212 23.50 -13.12 -13.24
C TYR A 212 22.83 -13.46 -14.56
N ALA A 213 23.29 -14.57 -15.24
CA ALA A 213 22.65 -15.07 -16.43
C ALA A 213 21.17 -15.47 -16.24
N ASP A 214 20.80 -15.87 -15.02
CA ASP A 214 19.40 -16.22 -14.71
C ASP A 214 18.53 -14.97 -14.62
N LEU A 215 19.06 -13.87 -14.08
CA LEU A 215 18.37 -12.58 -14.10
C LEU A 215 18.19 -12.07 -15.53
N LEU A 216 19.18 -12.26 -16.41
CA LEU A 216 19.05 -11.93 -17.83
C LEU A 216 18.01 -12.80 -18.53
N LYS A 217 17.88 -14.08 -18.18
CA LYS A 217 16.80 -14.94 -18.71
C LYS A 217 15.43 -14.43 -18.27
N LEU A 218 15.26 -14.02 -17.01
CA LEU A 218 14.02 -13.42 -16.53
C LEU A 218 13.68 -12.16 -17.31
N TRP A 219 14.67 -11.29 -17.52
CA TRP A 219 14.51 -10.09 -18.34
C TRP A 219 14.08 -10.41 -19.76
N ALA A 220 14.76 -11.35 -20.43
CA ALA A 220 14.46 -11.74 -21.81
C ALA A 220 13.05 -12.36 -21.96
N LYS A 221 12.61 -13.17 -20.99
CA LYS A 221 11.28 -13.80 -21.01
C LYS A 221 10.14 -12.83 -20.72
N LEU A 222 10.42 -11.67 -20.14
CA LEU A 222 9.40 -10.65 -19.88
C LEU A 222 9.05 -9.84 -21.15
N SER A 223 9.91 -9.86 -22.19
CA SER A 223 9.66 -9.15 -23.45
C SER A 223 8.25 -9.46 -24.01
N PRO A 224 7.49 -8.46 -24.52
CA PRO A 224 7.88 -7.07 -24.81
C PRO A 224 7.85 -6.12 -23.60
N TYR A 225 7.46 -6.60 -22.40
CA TYR A 225 7.47 -5.83 -21.17
C TYR A 225 8.90 -5.69 -20.61
N GLN A 226 9.11 -4.73 -19.71
CA GLN A 226 10.39 -4.50 -19.08
C GLN A 226 10.29 -4.70 -17.56
N PRO A 227 11.16 -5.53 -16.95
CA PRO A 227 11.17 -5.67 -15.50
C PRO A 227 11.69 -4.39 -14.86
N ASN A 228 10.78 -3.57 -14.33
CA ASN A 228 11.12 -2.38 -13.58
C ASN A 228 11.02 -2.59 -12.06
N VAL A 229 10.42 -3.71 -11.64
CA VAL A 229 10.40 -4.15 -10.24
C VAL A 229 10.68 -5.65 -10.15
N MET A 230 11.50 -6.04 -9.18
CA MET A 230 11.73 -7.42 -8.78
C MET A 230 11.32 -7.61 -7.33
N ILE A 231 10.52 -8.64 -7.05
CA ILE A 231 10.04 -8.94 -5.70
C ILE A 231 10.61 -10.31 -5.30
N ALA A 232 11.22 -10.39 -4.14
CA ALA A 232 11.79 -11.60 -3.59
C ALA A 232 11.78 -11.58 -2.05
N ASN A 233 11.97 -12.73 -1.42
CA ASN A 233 12.14 -12.75 0.03
C ASN A 233 13.54 -12.28 0.44
N ALA A 234 13.76 -12.06 1.73
CA ALA A 234 15.02 -11.53 2.26
C ALA A 234 16.24 -12.42 1.93
N ASP A 235 16.10 -13.75 1.99
CA ASP A 235 17.19 -14.68 1.67
C ASP A 235 17.54 -14.63 0.18
N THR A 236 16.54 -14.61 -0.68
CA THR A 236 16.76 -14.49 -2.13
C THR A 236 17.36 -13.12 -2.50
N VAL A 237 16.94 -12.05 -1.81
CA VAL A 237 17.55 -10.72 -1.98
C VAL A 237 19.02 -10.75 -1.58
N LYS A 238 19.38 -11.43 -0.48
CA LYS A 238 20.77 -11.66 -0.07
C LYS A 238 21.56 -12.37 -1.18
N ASP A 239 20.98 -13.44 -1.78
CA ASP A 239 21.60 -14.16 -2.88
C ASP A 239 21.85 -13.24 -4.10
N ILE A 240 20.86 -12.40 -4.46
CA ILE A 240 21.00 -11.42 -5.54
C ILE A 240 22.15 -10.44 -5.25
N LEU A 241 22.17 -9.88 -4.04
CA LEU A 241 23.19 -8.91 -3.64
C LEU A 241 24.60 -9.54 -3.50
N SER A 242 24.68 -10.85 -3.33
CA SER A 242 25.94 -11.61 -3.25
C SER A 242 26.57 -11.86 -4.62
N LEU A 243 25.86 -11.61 -5.73
CA LEU A 243 26.41 -11.77 -7.06
C LEU A 243 27.57 -10.80 -7.29
N SER A 244 28.68 -11.28 -7.85
CA SER A 244 29.88 -10.46 -8.13
C SER A 244 29.57 -9.22 -8.96
N ASN A 245 28.64 -9.34 -9.92
CA ASN A 245 28.18 -8.25 -10.76
C ASN A 245 27.40 -7.16 -10.00
N MET A 246 26.83 -7.48 -8.83
CA MET A 246 26.15 -6.51 -7.94
C MET A 246 27.14 -5.83 -7.00
N GLN A 247 28.27 -6.47 -6.71
CA GLN A 247 29.29 -5.94 -5.81
C GLN A 247 30.30 -5.04 -6.52
N ASP A 248 30.27 -5.03 -7.86
CA ASP A 248 31.12 -4.14 -8.64
C ASP A 248 30.76 -2.67 -8.36
N ALA A 249 31.75 -1.87 -7.99
CA ALA A 249 31.58 -0.48 -7.66
C ALA A 249 30.96 0.35 -8.80
N GLN A 250 31.20 -0.04 -10.05
CA GLN A 250 30.65 0.63 -11.23
C GLN A 250 29.16 0.29 -11.45
N ALA A 251 28.72 -0.92 -11.12
CA ALA A 251 27.33 -1.36 -11.24
C ALA A 251 26.46 -0.97 -10.03
N GLY A 252 27.08 -0.83 -8.84
CA GLY A 252 26.40 -0.57 -7.56
C GLY A 252 26.31 0.89 -7.14
N LEU A 253 26.81 1.83 -7.93
CA LEU A 253 26.90 3.25 -7.58
C LEU A 253 25.55 3.87 -7.17
N ALA A 254 24.43 3.43 -7.75
CA ALA A 254 23.10 3.93 -7.41
C ALA A 254 22.70 3.60 -5.97
N PHE A 255 23.07 2.43 -5.45
CA PHE A 255 22.78 2.03 -4.06
C PHE A 255 23.61 2.85 -3.06
N HIS A 256 24.91 3.03 -3.33
CA HIS A 256 25.76 3.80 -2.45
C HIS A 256 25.39 5.30 -2.37
N GLY A 257 24.83 5.86 -3.47
CA GLY A 257 24.44 7.26 -3.51
C GLY A 257 23.03 7.54 -3.01
N THR A 258 22.08 6.63 -3.21
CA THR A 258 20.65 6.87 -2.95
C THR A 258 20.05 6.02 -1.83
N GLY A 259 20.73 4.96 -1.41
CA GLY A 259 20.21 3.97 -0.45
C GLY A 259 19.07 3.11 -1.00
N HIS A 260 18.75 3.21 -2.29
CA HIS A 260 17.73 2.39 -2.93
C HIS A 260 18.34 1.15 -3.56
N LEU A 261 17.74 -0.02 -3.26
CA LEU A 261 18.12 -1.29 -3.86
C LEU A 261 17.65 -1.32 -5.33
N VAL A 262 18.58 -1.09 -6.25
CA VAL A 262 18.34 -1.18 -7.68
C VAL A 262 19.28 -2.23 -8.26
N THR A 263 18.74 -3.13 -9.09
CA THR A 263 19.56 -4.11 -9.79
C THR A 263 20.27 -3.48 -11.00
N PRO A 264 21.37 -4.06 -11.52
CA PRO A 264 22.00 -3.58 -12.76
C PRO A 264 21.05 -3.52 -13.96
N LEU A 265 19.93 -4.27 -13.93
CA LEU A 265 18.88 -4.22 -14.95
C LEU A 265 17.94 -3.02 -14.79
N GLY A 266 18.17 -2.11 -13.85
CA GLY A 266 17.33 -0.95 -13.58
C GLY A 266 16.04 -1.26 -12.83
N ALA A 267 15.85 -2.48 -12.35
CA ALA A 267 14.67 -2.87 -11.60
C ALA A 267 14.79 -2.53 -10.12
N LYS A 268 13.73 -1.96 -9.52
CA LYS A 268 13.63 -1.74 -8.08
C LYS A 268 13.46 -3.10 -7.37
N LEU A 269 14.30 -3.37 -6.38
CA LEU A 269 14.21 -4.59 -5.59
C LEU A 269 13.28 -4.37 -4.38
N VAL A 270 12.24 -5.20 -4.27
CA VAL A 270 11.24 -5.16 -3.20
C VAL A 270 11.31 -6.45 -2.40
N VAL A 271 11.35 -6.33 -1.08
CA VAL A 271 11.39 -7.48 -0.17
C VAL A 271 9.95 -7.83 0.24
N SER A 272 9.58 -9.11 0.09
CA SER A 272 8.30 -9.62 0.59
C SER A 272 8.45 -11.08 1.03
N ASP A 273 7.98 -11.38 2.23
CA ASP A 273 7.94 -12.73 2.82
C ASP A 273 6.92 -13.67 2.15
N LYS A 274 6.03 -13.11 1.33
CA LYS A 274 5.04 -13.89 0.57
C LYS A 274 5.59 -14.55 -0.69
N VAL A 275 6.80 -14.15 -1.11
CA VAL A 275 7.53 -14.87 -2.17
C VAL A 275 8.35 -15.96 -1.48
N GLU A 276 8.18 -17.21 -1.96
CA GLU A 276 8.96 -18.33 -1.45
C GLU A 276 10.47 -18.12 -1.66
N ALA A 277 11.28 -18.73 -0.81
CA ALA A 277 12.73 -18.77 -0.99
C ALA A 277 13.11 -19.28 -2.37
N GLN A 278 14.17 -18.73 -2.95
CA GLN A 278 14.69 -19.11 -4.27
C GLN A 278 13.72 -18.82 -5.44
N LYS A 279 12.73 -17.94 -5.23
CA LYS A 279 11.87 -17.39 -6.28
C LYS A 279 12.05 -15.89 -6.40
N ILE A 280 12.12 -15.40 -7.64
CA ILE A 280 12.18 -13.98 -7.97
C ILE A 280 11.01 -13.66 -8.89
N LEU A 281 10.17 -12.75 -8.49
CA LEU A 281 9.05 -12.27 -9.28
C LEU A 281 9.49 -10.99 -10.01
N GLY A 282 9.60 -11.05 -11.34
CA GLY A 282 9.85 -9.89 -12.19
C GLY A 282 8.54 -9.35 -12.75
N ILE A 283 8.32 -8.07 -12.58
CA ILE A 283 7.10 -7.40 -13.03
C ILE A 283 7.40 -6.12 -13.79
N ASP A 284 6.55 -5.81 -14.77
CA ASP A 284 6.41 -4.47 -15.31
C ASP A 284 5.27 -3.78 -14.57
N LYS A 285 5.61 -2.86 -13.66
CA LYS A 285 4.64 -2.18 -12.81
C LYS A 285 3.56 -1.45 -13.59
N ASN A 286 3.85 -1.01 -14.85
CA ASN A 286 2.92 -0.22 -15.64
C ASN A 286 1.78 -1.06 -16.22
N PHE A 287 1.92 -2.41 -16.23
CA PHE A 287 0.99 -3.32 -16.88
C PHE A 287 0.57 -4.49 -15.99
N ALA A 288 1.20 -4.69 -14.83
CA ALA A 288 1.03 -5.92 -14.06
C ALA A 288 -0.21 -5.94 -13.18
N LEU A 289 -0.37 -4.95 -12.29
CA LEU A 289 -1.32 -5.00 -11.18
C LEU A 289 -2.20 -3.77 -11.12
N GLN A 290 -3.49 -3.99 -10.88
CA GLN A 290 -4.47 -2.97 -10.51
C GLN A 290 -4.83 -3.14 -9.05
N MET A 291 -4.86 -2.04 -8.30
CA MET A 291 -5.40 -1.95 -6.95
C MET A 291 -6.80 -1.32 -7.03
N ILE A 292 -7.77 -1.97 -6.40
CA ILE A 292 -9.14 -1.50 -6.31
C ILE A 292 -9.43 -1.24 -4.83
N GLN A 293 -9.89 -0.04 -4.50
CA GLN A 293 -10.15 0.36 -3.14
C GLN A 293 -11.60 0.82 -2.99
N SER A 294 -12.28 0.32 -1.97
CA SER A 294 -13.61 0.78 -1.58
C SER A 294 -13.51 1.69 -0.36
N GLY A 295 -13.83 2.96 -0.57
CA GLY A 295 -13.75 3.97 0.48
C GLY A 295 -12.31 4.26 0.97
N GLY A 296 -12.22 4.92 2.12
CA GLY A 296 -10.95 5.23 2.78
C GLY A 296 -10.66 4.33 3.99
N VAL A 297 -9.65 4.73 4.77
CA VAL A 297 -9.41 4.12 6.08
C VAL A 297 -10.54 4.56 7.02
N THR A 298 -11.30 3.59 7.52
CA THR A 298 -12.38 3.81 8.48
C THR A 298 -11.87 3.51 9.88
N VAL A 299 -12.06 4.46 10.80
CA VAL A 299 -11.71 4.30 12.22
C VAL A 299 -12.99 4.46 13.03
N GLU A 300 -13.34 3.42 13.76
CA GLU A 300 -14.45 3.42 14.71
C GLU A 300 -13.89 3.34 16.13
N TYR A 301 -14.44 4.15 17.03
CA TYR A 301 -13.99 4.22 18.43
C TYR A 301 -15.18 4.05 19.35
N ASP A 302 -15.03 3.16 20.33
CA ASP A 302 -16.06 2.91 21.32
C ASP A 302 -15.46 2.57 22.71
N LYS A 303 -16.29 2.70 23.73
CA LYS A 303 -15.95 2.41 25.14
C LYS A 303 -16.80 1.26 25.64
N VAL A 304 -16.15 0.24 26.16
CA VAL A 304 -16.79 -0.86 26.87
C VAL A 304 -16.77 -0.56 28.38
N ILE A 305 -17.82 0.11 28.84
CA ILE A 305 -17.92 0.62 30.21
C ILE A 305 -17.82 -0.50 31.25
N GLU A 306 -18.47 -1.64 30.97
CA GLU A 306 -18.48 -2.80 31.87
C GLU A 306 -17.09 -3.36 32.16
N LYS A 307 -16.14 -3.23 31.20
CA LYS A 307 -14.79 -3.75 31.31
C LYS A 307 -13.75 -2.65 31.46
N GLN A 308 -14.17 -1.39 31.51
CA GLN A 308 -13.30 -0.20 31.52
C GLN A 308 -12.25 -0.21 30.40
N LEU A 309 -12.70 -0.62 29.19
CA LEU A 309 -11.85 -0.71 28.02
C LEU A 309 -12.21 0.37 27.00
N GLU A 310 -11.18 0.93 26.39
CA GLU A 310 -11.29 1.73 25.17
C GLU A 310 -10.93 0.87 23.98
N LYS A 311 -11.78 0.88 22.95
CA LYS A 311 -11.59 0.11 21.72
C LYS A 311 -11.59 1.02 20.51
N ALA A 312 -10.63 0.78 19.61
CA ALA A 312 -10.61 1.41 18.30
C ALA A 312 -10.48 0.32 17.25
N SER A 313 -11.39 0.28 16.29
CA SER A 313 -11.25 -0.56 15.12
C SER A 313 -10.80 0.28 13.94
N VAL A 314 -9.85 -0.26 13.17
CA VAL A 314 -9.37 0.34 11.94
C VAL A 314 -9.60 -0.65 10.83
N SER A 315 -10.20 -0.21 9.75
CA SER A 315 -10.43 -1.07 8.60
C SER A 315 -10.30 -0.32 7.28
N MET A 316 -9.89 -1.06 6.24
CA MET A 316 -9.78 -0.62 4.86
C MET A 316 -10.15 -1.78 3.95
N THR A 317 -10.86 -1.51 2.87
CA THR A 317 -11.31 -2.55 1.94
C THR A 317 -10.60 -2.39 0.61
N VAL A 318 -9.80 -3.39 0.22
CA VAL A 318 -8.96 -3.38 -0.97
C VAL A 318 -9.03 -4.72 -1.70
N GLY A 319 -8.93 -4.67 -3.02
CA GLY A 319 -8.78 -5.85 -3.88
C GLY A 319 -7.66 -5.64 -4.89
N PHE A 320 -7.11 -6.72 -5.39
CA PHE A 320 -6.04 -6.71 -6.39
C PHE A 320 -6.43 -7.54 -7.59
N SER A 321 -6.03 -7.10 -8.77
CA SER A 321 -6.24 -7.82 -10.01
C SER A 321 -5.04 -7.71 -10.93
N LYS A 322 -4.69 -8.82 -11.55
CA LYS A 322 -3.67 -8.86 -12.60
C LYS A 322 -4.27 -8.32 -13.90
N ILE A 323 -3.64 -7.30 -14.51
CA ILE A 323 -4.10 -6.69 -15.76
C ILE A 323 -3.64 -7.54 -16.93
N PHE A 324 -2.32 -7.65 -17.13
CA PHE A 324 -1.73 -8.43 -18.20
C PHE A 324 -0.88 -9.57 -17.64
N LYS A 325 -1.22 -10.80 -17.98
CA LYS A 325 -0.49 -11.99 -17.53
C LYS A 325 0.98 -11.99 -17.98
N GLY A 326 1.24 -11.50 -19.19
CA GLY A 326 2.59 -11.42 -19.78
C GLY A 326 3.53 -10.46 -19.07
N ALA A 327 2.98 -9.45 -18.35
CA ALA A 327 3.76 -8.45 -17.61
C ALA A 327 4.36 -8.97 -16.29
N VAL A 328 4.17 -10.26 -15.98
CA VAL A 328 4.62 -10.91 -14.76
C VAL A 328 5.29 -12.24 -15.11
N LYS A 329 6.52 -12.45 -14.64
CA LYS A 329 7.25 -13.71 -14.78
C LYS A 329 7.92 -14.10 -13.48
N VAL A 330 8.03 -15.39 -13.23
CA VAL A 330 8.67 -15.93 -12.02
C VAL A 330 9.92 -16.71 -12.41
N LEU A 331 11.06 -16.34 -11.86
CA LEU A 331 12.29 -17.12 -11.92
C LEU A 331 12.35 -18.02 -10.68
N ASN A 332 12.48 -19.32 -10.88
CA ASN A 332 12.70 -20.28 -9.82
C ASN A 332 14.05 -20.94 -10.04
N TYR A 333 15.00 -20.76 -9.08
CA TYR A 333 16.33 -21.35 -9.15
C TYR A 333 16.56 -22.43 -8.09
N LYS A 334 15.48 -22.92 -7.46
CA LYS A 334 15.54 -24.02 -6.50
C LYS A 334 16.09 -25.27 -7.17
N SER A 335 17.17 -25.84 -6.62
CA SER A 335 17.63 -27.16 -7.01
C SER A 335 16.53 -28.18 -6.70
N THR A 336 16.01 -28.86 -7.70
CA THR A 336 15.23 -30.07 -7.48
C THR A 336 16.21 -31.15 -7.02
N SER A 337 16.55 -31.20 -5.73
CA SER A 337 17.05 -32.41 -5.14
C SER A 337 15.91 -33.43 -5.30
N GLN A 338 16.07 -34.39 -6.20
CA GLN A 338 15.23 -35.57 -6.18
C GLN A 338 15.23 -36.11 -4.74
N PRO A 339 14.07 -36.47 -4.17
CA PRO A 339 14.06 -37.26 -2.97
C PRO A 339 14.84 -38.52 -3.29
N GLY A 340 15.96 -38.69 -2.63
CA GLY A 340 16.81 -39.89 -2.76
C GLY A 340 15.94 -41.10 -2.53
N GLY A 341 16.12 -42.08 -3.42
CA GLY A 341 15.49 -43.38 -3.34
C GLY A 341 15.87 -44.17 -2.09
#